data_8ca11329c251b9dea606d1b74828433d
#
_entry.id   8ca11329c251b9dea606d1b74828433d
#
_cell.length_a   1.000
_cell.length_b   1.000
_cell.length_c   1.000
_cell.angle_alpha   90.00
_cell.angle_beta   90.00
_cell.angle_gamma   90.00
#
_symmetry.space_group_name_H-M   'P 1'
#
loop_
_entity.id
_entity.type
_entity.pdbx_description
1 polymer ?
#
loop_
_entity_poly.entity_id
_entity_poly.type
_entity_poly.pdbx_seq_one_letter_code
_entity_poly.pdbx_strand_id
1 'polypeptide(L)'
;MNKKVIKTLVLIVFIIALFFSYPVNMSRENKKHVEEQIEHMKEDMYTDMDGVAFAHVSYTGKSSTDNGYVIYAFCATNYCYIGNTEGKVHIKEAGDVECCIYTDKNYNILKIEYPFNVTSKEYRKSRRKMFPLPIRIRMIGESGSSYKAKDLESARQILKKQLN
;
A
#
# COMPACT_ATOMS: atom_id res chain seq x y z
N MET A 1 -36.99 4.19 27.76
CA MET A 1 -35.68 3.64 27.38
C MET A 1 -34.60 4.36 28.18
N ASN A 2 -33.66 3.65 28.78
CA ASN A 2 -32.63 4.23 29.68
C ASN A 2 -31.68 5.13 28.86
N LYS A 3 -31.42 6.36 29.31
CA LYS A 3 -30.51 7.32 28.64
C LYS A 3 -29.11 6.76 28.33
N LYS A 4 -28.63 5.82 29.16
CA LYS A 4 -27.37 5.12 28.92
C LYS A 4 -27.43 4.19 27.68
N VAL A 5 -28.55 3.44 27.56
CA VAL A 5 -28.77 2.54 26.41
C VAL A 5 -28.84 3.32 25.09
N ILE A 6 -29.54 4.47 25.08
CA ILE A 6 -29.59 5.33 23.88
C ILE A 6 -28.20 5.81 23.47
N LYS A 7 -27.40 6.31 24.42
CA LYS A 7 -26.03 6.77 24.14
C LYS A 7 -25.15 5.66 23.56
N THR A 8 -25.26 4.45 24.13
CA THR A 8 -24.50 3.29 23.65
C THR A 8 -24.93 2.90 22.22
N LEU A 9 -26.23 2.88 21.94
CA LEU A 9 -26.77 2.59 20.61
C LEU A 9 -26.30 3.62 19.56
N VAL A 10 -26.39 4.91 19.89
CA VAL A 10 -25.91 5.99 19.01
C VAL A 10 -24.40 5.84 18.75
N LEU A 11 -23.60 5.50 19.76
CA LEU A 11 -22.18 5.28 19.60
C LEU A 11 -21.89 4.09 18.68
N ILE A 12 -22.62 2.97 18.83
CA ILE A 12 -22.47 1.79 17.99
C ILE A 12 -22.82 2.12 16.54
N VAL A 13 -23.96 2.80 16.30
CA VAL A 13 -24.38 3.21 14.94
C VAL A 13 -23.32 4.13 14.32
N PHE A 14 -22.80 5.08 15.11
CA PHE A 14 -21.74 5.99 14.65
C PHE A 14 -20.46 5.23 14.26
N ILE A 15 -20.04 4.26 15.08
CA ILE A 15 -18.86 3.41 14.78
C ILE A 15 -19.09 2.61 13.49
N ILE A 16 -20.27 1.99 13.35
CA ILE A 16 -20.64 1.26 12.14
C ILE A 16 -20.60 2.18 10.92
N ALA A 17 -21.22 3.36 10.99
CA ALA A 17 -21.21 4.34 9.90
C ALA A 17 -19.79 4.76 9.51
N LEU A 18 -18.88 4.96 10.48
CA LEU A 18 -17.48 5.25 10.22
C LEU A 18 -16.77 4.11 9.46
N PHE A 19 -17.07 2.84 9.79
CA PHE A 19 -16.47 1.71 9.08
C PHE A 19 -16.95 1.60 7.63
N PHE A 20 -18.18 1.98 7.33
CA PHE A 20 -18.73 1.95 5.97
C PHE A 20 -18.40 3.20 5.14
N SER A 21 -17.87 4.28 5.74
CA SER A 21 -17.59 5.55 5.06
C SER A 21 -16.50 5.46 3.98
N TYR A 22 -15.63 4.45 4.05
CA TYR A 22 -14.49 4.28 3.13
C TYR A 22 -14.41 2.83 2.64
N PRO A 23 -15.35 2.36 1.80
CA PRO A 23 -15.32 0.99 1.32
C PRO A 23 -14.13 0.75 0.39
N VAL A 24 -13.53 -0.44 0.48
CA VAL A 24 -12.57 -0.92 -0.52
C VAL A 24 -13.34 -1.50 -1.69
N ASN A 25 -13.96 -0.63 -2.49
CA ASN A 25 -14.72 -1.06 -3.66
C ASN A 25 -13.86 -0.91 -4.93
N MET A 26 -12.97 -1.90 -5.14
CA MET A 26 -12.11 -1.99 -6.33
C MET A 26 -12.19 -3.40 -6.91
N SER A 27 -12.30 -3.49 -8.25
CA SER A 27 -12.18 -4.78 -8.94
C SER A 27 -10.79 -5.38 -8.76
N ARG A 28 -10.66 -6.69 -8.98
CA ARG A 28 -9.36 -7.36 -8.97
C ARG A 28 -8.42 -6.78 -10.02
N GLU A 29 -8.95 -6.44 -11.19
CA GLU A 29 -8.21 -5.83 -12.30
C GLU A 29 -7.65 -4.47 -11.93
N ASN A 30 -8.47 -3.59 -11.31
CA ASN A 30 -8.01 -2.29 -10.86
C ASN A 30 -6.94 -2.37 -9.78
N LYS A 31 -7.05 -3.35 -8.86
CA LYS A 31 -6.01 -3.60 -7.86
C LYS A 31 -4.70 -4.00 -8.53
N LYS A 32 -4.75 -4.96 -9.45
CA LYS A 32 -3.59 -5.41 -10.21
C LYS A 32 -2.97 -4.28 -11.02
N HIS A 33 -3.78 -3.46 -11.68
CA HIS A 33 -3.32 -2.30 -12.43
C HIS A 33 -2.55 -1.29 -11.55
N VAL A 34 -3.03 -1.03 -10.33
CA VAL A 34 -2.32 -0.17 -9.37
C VAL A 34 -1.00 -0.80 -8.93
N GLU A 35 -0.98 -2.11 -8.65
CA GLU A 35 0.23 -2.84 -8.25
C GLU A 35 1.29 -2.82 -9.37
N GLU A 36 0.92 -3.11 -10.62
CA GLU A 36 1.79 -3.07 -11.79
C GLU A 36 2.42 -1.69 -12.01
N GLN A 37 1.65 -0.60 -11.81
CA GLN A 37 2.21 0.75 -11.91
C GLN A 37 3.23 1.03 -10.80
N ILE A 38 3.01 0.56 -9.57
CA ILE A 38 3.97 0.70 -8.48
C ILE A 38 5.25 -0.09 -8.77
N GLU A 39 5.13 -1.30 -9.34
CA GLU A 39 6.27 -2.11 -9.79
C GLU A 39 7.11 -1.35 -10.82
N HIS A 40 6.50 -0.82 -11.88
CA HIS A 40 7.19 -0.01 -12.88
C HIS A 40 7.86 1.23 -12.30
N MET A 41 7.14 1.98 -11.44
CA MET A 41 7.74 3.14 -10.76
C MET A 41 8.96 2.74 -9.92
N LYS A 42 8.97 1.54 -9.37
CA LYS A 42 10.10 1.02 -8.60
C LYS A 42 11.25 0.58 -9.49
N GLU A 43 10.98 -0.05 -10.61
CA GLU A 43 11.98 -0.42 -11.62
C GLU A 43 12.67 0.82 -12.19
N ASP A 44 11.91 1.86 -12.51
CA ASP A 44 12.43 3.14 -12.99
C ASP A 44 13.38 3.83 -11.99
N MET A 45 13.24 3.55 -10.69
CA MET A 45 14.17 4.06 -9.67
C MET A 45 15.52 3.34 -9.66
N TYR A 46 15.64 2.19 -10.29
CA TYR A 46 16.83 1.31 -10.28
C TYR A 46 17.29 0.94 -11.68
N THR A 47 17.27 1.90 -12.60
CA THR A 47 17.66 1.72 -14.01
C THR A 47 19.08 1.19 -14.23
N ASP A 48 19.96 1.37 -13.23
CA ASP A 48 21.33 0.89 -13.28
C ASP A 48 21.50 -0.59 -12.87
N MET A 49 20.40 -1.27 -12.55
CA MET A 49 20.41 -2.65 -12.06
C MET A 49 19.40 -3.49 -12.86
N ASP A 50 19.89 -4.61 -13.40
CA ASP A 50 19.01 -5.63 -13.99
C ASP A 50 18.25 -6.37 -12.88
N GLY A 51 16.98 -6.04 -12.71
CA GLY A 51 16.16 -6.58 -11.64
C GLY A 51 14.67 -6.52 -11.96
N VAL A 52 13.88 -7.02 -11.03
CA VAL A 52 12.41 -7.00 -11.08
C VAL A 52 11.85 -6.44 -9.77
N ALA A 53 10.82 -5.63 -9.88
CA ALA A 53 10.07 -5.15 -8.73
C ALA A 53 8.84 -6.01 -8.47
N PHE A 54 8.45 -6.07 -7.22
CA PHE A 54 7.19 -6.64 -6.75
C PHE A 54 6.51 -5.66 -5.83
N ALA A 55 5.22 -5.41 -6.07
CA ALA A 55 4.39 -4.59 -5.20
C ALA A 55 3.25 -5.42 -4.62
N HIS A 56 3.06 -5.29 -3.32
CA HIS A 56 1.95 -5.88 -2.59
C HIS A 56 1.18 -4.76 -1.89
N VAL A 57 -0.06 -4.55 -2.28
CA VAL A 57 -0.87 -3.45 -1.75
C VAL A 57 -2.02 -4.00 -0.92
N SER A 58 -1.98 -3.73 0.39
CA SER A 58 -3.08 -4.02 1.30
C SER A 58 -4.03 -2.82 1.35
N TYR A 59 -5.15 -2.94 0.68
CA TYR A 59 -6.12 -1.86 0.50
C TYR A 59 -7.01 -1.73 1.74
N THR A 60 -6.89 -0.62 2.46
CA THR A 60 -7.65 -0.34 3.70
C THR A 60 -8.93 0.43 3.44
N GLY A 61 -8.97 1.27 2.42
CA GLY A 61 -10.16 2.02 2.04
C GLY A 61 -9.93 2.92 0.83
N LYS A 62 -11.03 3.53 0.34
CA LYS A 62 -11.03 4.42 -0.81
C LYS A 62 -11.99 5.58 -0.58
N SER A 63 -11.63 6.78 -1.02
CA SER A 63 -12.53 7.92 -1.15
C SER A 63 -12.54 8.44 -2.58
N SER A 64 -13.68 8.95 -3.03
CA SER A 64 -13.80 9.61 -4.33
C SER A 64 -13.39 11.08 -4.21
N THR A 65 -12.81 11.61 -5.27
CA THR A 65 -12.54 13.03 -5.49
C THR A 65 -13.16 13.46 -6.81
N ASP A 66 -13.17 14.74 -7.13
CA ASP A 66 -13.71 15.25 -8.40
C ASP A 66 -13.01 14.61 -9.62
N ASN A 67 -11.71 14.35 -9.52
CA ASN A 67 -10.88 13.90 -10.62
C ASN A 67 -10.48 12.40 -10.56
N GLY A 68 -10.89 11.67 -9.51
CA GLY A 68 -10.51 10.26 -9.36
C GLY A 68 -10.70 9.73 -7.95
N TYR A 69 -9.66 9.08 -7.40
CA TYR A 69 -9.74 8.43 -6.09
C TYR A 69 -8.52 8.70 -5.24
N VAL A 70 -8.72 8.67 -3.91
CA VAL A 70 -7.64 8.49 -2.93
C VAL A 70 -7.78 7.10 -2.33
N ILE A 71 -6.79 6.27 -2.54
CA ILE A 71 -6.72 4.90 -2.02
C ILE A 71 -5.81 4.93 -0.80
N TYR A 72 -6.31 4.41 0.32
CA TYR A 72 -5.58 4.27 1.57
C TYR A 72 -5.08 2.84 1.69
N ALA A 73 -3.77 2.67 1.82
CA ALA A 73 -3.18 1.34 1.76
C ALA A 73 -1.89 1.22 2.58
N PHE A 74 -1.49 -0.04 2.83
CA PHE A 74 -0.10 -0.40 3.07
C PHE A 74 0.50 -0.86 1.75
N CYS A 75 1.68 -0.36 1.42
CA CYS A 75 2.42 -0.76 0.26
C CYS A 75 3.74 -1.40 0.69
N ALA A 76 3.91 -2.67 0.37
CA ALA A 76 5.18 -3.37 0.46
C ALA A 76 5.80 -3.45 -0.93
N THR A 77 7.03 -3.01 -1.09
CA THR A 77 7.75 -3.10 -2.36
C THR A 77 9.08 -3.81 -2.15
N ASN A 78 9.37 -4.79 -3.00
CA ASN A 78 10.65 -5.48 -3.04
C ASN A 78 11.26 -5.29 -4.42
N TYR A 79 12.53 -4.89 -4.47
CA TYR A 79 13.31 -4.89 -5.71
C TYR A 79 14.35 -6.00 -5.63
N CYS A 80 14.26 -6.96 -6.56
CA CYS A 80 15.13 -8.13 -6.63
C CYS A 80 16.05 -8.01 -7.84
N TYR A 81 17.35 -8.22 -7.66
CA TYR A 81 18.37 -8.11 -8.70
C TYR A 81 19.44 -9.21 -8.57
N ILE A 82 20.18 -9.44 -9.64
CA ILE A 82 21.32 -10.37 -9.62
C ILE A 82 22.58 -9.60 -9.22
N GLY A 83 23.22 -10.03 -8.14
CA GLY A 83 24.50 -9.45 -7.70
C GLY A 83 25.67 -9.88 -8.61
N ASN A 84 26.56 -8.94 -8.89
CA ASN A 84 27.67 -9.10 -9.85
C ASN A 84 28.68 -10.20 -9.50
N THR A 85 28.74 -10.67 -8.26
CA THR A 85 29.82 -11.56 -7.80
C THR A 85 29.44 -13.03 -7.65
N GLU A 86 28.16 -13.37 -7.56
CA GLU A 86 27.77 -14.75 -7.23
C GLU A 86 26.58 -15.30 -8.05
N GLY A 87 25.99 -14.52 -8.95
CA GLY A 87 24.77 -14.91 -9.67
C GLY A 87 23.57 -15.19 -8.76
N LYS A 88 23.63 -14.72 -7.51
CA LYS A 88 22.55 -14.84 -6.54
C LYS A 88 21.58 -13.69 -6.65
N VAL A 89 20.31 -13.99 -6.44
CA VAL A 89 19.27 -12.94 -6.38
C VAL A 89 19.26 -12.32 -4.99
N HIS A 90 19.37 -11.00 -4.97
CA HIS A 90 19.35 -10.16 -3.76
C HIS A 90 18.08 -9.33 -3.72
N ILE A 91 17.64 -8.94 -2.51
CA ILE A 91 16.63 -7.91 -2.32
C ILE A 91 17.32 -6.61 -1.90
N LYS A 92 17.10 -5.52 -2.63
CA LYS A 92 17.64 -4.20 -2.28
C LYS A 92 16.79 -3.47 -1.26
N GLU A 93 15.47 -3.53 -1.41
CA GLU A 93 14.53 -2.90 -0.50
C GLU A 93 13.37 -3.82 -0.17
N ALA A 94 12.95 -3.74 1.07
CA ALA A 94 11.74 -4.37 1.54
C ALA A 94 11.16 -3.47 2.64
N GLY A 95 9.97 -2.98 2.44
CA GLY A 95 9.33 -2.11 3.43
C GLY A 95 7.82 -2.12 3.26
N ASP A 96 7.14 -2.20 4.40
CA ASP A 96 5.71 -1.98 4.48
C ASP A 96 5.49 -0.55 4.96
N VAL A 97 4.89 0.28 4.12
CA VAL A 97 4.66 1.69 4.44
C VAL A 97 3.21 2.05 4.21
N GLU A 98 2.60 2.72 5.20
CA GLU A 98 1.29 3.35 5.02
C GLU A 98 1.39 4.42 3.93
N CYS A 99 0.44 4.46 3.00
CA CYS A 99 0.43 5.44 1.92
C CYS A 99 -0.97 5.86 1.50
N CYS A 100 -1.04 7.03 0.87
CA CYS A 100 -2.19 7.50 0.10
C CYS A 100 -1.81 7.46 -1.38
N ILE A 101 -2.49 6.64 -2.17
CA ILE A 101 -2.31 6.54 -3.61
C ILE A 101 -3.42 7.36 -4.26
N TYR A 102 -3.04 8.43 -4.95
CA TYR A 102 -3.95 9.29 -5.70
C TYR A 102 -4.02 8.81 -7.14
N THR A 103 -5.22 8.56 -7.63
CA THR A 103 -5.42 8.06 -9.00
C THR A 103 -6.46 8.92 -9.73
N ASP A 104 -6.44 8.83 -11.05
CA ASP A 104 -7.56 9.27 -11.88
C ASP A 104 -8.76 8.28 -11.78
N LYS A 105 -9.80 8.51 -12.59
CA LYS A 105 -11.00 7.67 -12.65
C LYS A 105 -10.74 6.27 -13.23
N ASN A 106 -9.64 6.12 -13.97
CA ASN A 106 -9.19 4.86 -14.58
C ASN A 106 -8.17 4.12 -13.71
N TYR A 107 -7.93 4.60 -12.47
CA TYR A 107 -6.92 4.08 -11.53
C TYR A 107 -5.46 4.24 -12.00
N ASN A 108 -5.17 5.17 -12.93
CA ASN A 108 -3.80 5.57 -13.21
C ASN A 108 -3.27 6.39 -12.04
N ILE A 109 -2.09 6.03 -11.55
CA ILE A 109 -1.46 6.68 -10.40
C ILE A 109 -0.98 8.07 -10.81
N LEU A 110 -1.45 9.09 -10.10
CA LEU A 110 -1.03 10.48 -10.25
C LEU A 110 0.10 10.82 -9.27
N LYS A 111 0.03 10.29 -8.05
CA LYS A 111 1.06 10.41 -7.03
C LYS A 111 0.84 9.41 -5.90
N ILE A 112 1.92 9.13 -5.16
CA ILE A 112 1.87 8.39 -3.90
C ILE A 112 2.43 9.30 -2.81
N GLU A 113 1.71 9.45 -1.70
CA GLU A 113 2.15 10.20 -0.53
C GLU A 113 2.34 9.26 0.66
N TYR A 114 3.42 9.47 1.38
CA TYR A 114 3.77 8.73 2.58
C TYR A 114 3.72 9.65 3.80
N PRO A 115 3.36 9.17 5.00
CA PRO A 115 3.48 9.95 6.22
C PRO A 115 4.93 10.39 6.43
N PHE A 116 5.12 11.66 6.75
CA PHE A 116 6.44 12.21 7.02
C PHE A 116 7.07 11.54 8.26
N ASN A 117 8.29 11.02 8.12
CA ASN A 117 8.89 10.11 9.10
C ASN A 117 10.29 10.56 9.58
N VAL A 118 10.43 11.80 10.05
CA VAL A 118 11.69 12.24 10.69
C VAL A 118 11.67 11.96 12.19
N THR A 119 10.52 12.17 12.85
CA THR A 119 10.33 11.84 14.27
C THR A 119 8.99 11.16 14.50
N SER A 120 8.88 10.40 15.60
CA SER A 120 7.62 9.74 15.96
C SER A 120 6.45 10.71 16.19
N LYS A 121 6.73 11.96 16.55
CA LYS A 121 5.72 13.02 16.75
C LYS A 121 5.25 13.56 15.40
N GLU A 122 6.17 13.81 14.47
CA GLU A 122 5.88 14.30 13.11
C GLU A 122 5.16 13.24 12.30
N TYR A 123 5.59 11.99 12.39
CA TYR A 123 4.88 10.85 11.81
C TYR A 123 3.41 10.80 12.26
N ARG A 124 3.14 10.85 13.57
CA ARG A 124 1.76 10.83 14.09
C ARG A 124 0.93 12.01 13.59
N LYS A 125 1.54 13.20 13.50
CA LYS A 125 0.87 14.41 12.98
C LYS A 125 0.57 14.28 11.49
N SER A 126 1.53 13.84 10.70
CA SER A 126 1.38 13.59 9.26
C SER A 126 0.33 12.51 8.99
N ARG A 127 0.42 11.37 9.68
CA ARG A 127 -0.53 10.27 9.61
C ARG A 127 -1.97 10.72 9.91
N ARG A 128 -2.16 11.61 10.92
CA ARG A 128 -3.49 12.15 11.25
C ARG A 128 -4.06 13.08 10.17
N LYS A 129 -3.21 13.77 9.42
CA LYS A 129 -3.63 14.64 8.30
C LYS A 129 -4.00 13.83 7.06
N MET A 130 -3.22 12.78 6.78
CA MET A 130 -3.36 11.99 5.57
C MET A 130 -4.51 10.98 5.65
N PHE A 131 -4.69 10.33 6.80
CA PHE A 131 -5.64 9.25 6.96
C PHE A 131 -6.84 9.65 7.82
N PRO A 132 -8.07 9.53 7.32
CA PRO A 132 -9.28 9.67 8.12
C PRO A 132 -9.31 8.71 9.30
N LEU A 133 -9.98 9.07 10.39
CA LEU A 133 -10.03 8.26 11.60
C LEU A 133 -10.44 6.79 11.34
N PRO A 134 -11.47 6.47 10.54
CA PRO A 134 -11.84 5.08 10.27
C PRO A 134 -10.72 4.28 9.60
N ILE A 135 -9.99 4.92 8.66
CA ILE A 135 -8.85 4.31 7.99
C ILE A 135 -7.73 4.01 8.98
N ARG A 136 -7.40 4.99 9.85
CA ARG A 136 -6.35 4.80 10.88
C ARG A 136 -6.66 3.65 11.84
N ILE A 137 -7.96 3.44 12.17
CA ILE A 137 -8.38 2.32 13.03
C ILE A 137 -8.20 0.99 12.30
N ARG A 138 -8.57 0.91 11.02
CA ARG A 138 -8.37 -0.32 10.21
C ARG A 138 -6.91 -0.67 10.02
N MET A 139 -6.04 0.34 9.89
CA MET A 139 -4.60 0.15 9.77
C MET A 139 -3.92 -0.34 11.07
N ILE A 140 -4.62 -0.36 12.22
CA ILE A 140 -4.06 -0.91 13.45
C ILE A 140 -4.03 -2.45 13.33
N GLY A 141 -2.83 -3.02 13.39
CA GLY A 141 -2.62 -4.48 13.33
C GLY A 141 -2.44 -5.06 11.93
N GLU A 142 -2.60 -4.28 10.86
CA GLU A 142 -2.09 -4.66 9.56
C GLU A 142 -0.58 -4.43 9.56
N SER A 143 0.17 -5.49 9.78
CA SER A 143 1.61 -5.51 9.49
C SER A 143 1.80 -6.22 8.16
N GLY A 144 2.63 -5.67 7.30
CA GLY A 144 2.97 -6.31 6.05
C GLY A 144 3.52 -7.70 6.30
N SER A 145 2.84 -8.67 5.78
CA SER A 145 3.29 -10.04 5.82
C SER A 145 4.57 -10.19 5.01
N SER A 146 5.41 -11.10 5.40
CA SER A 146 6.69 -11.40 4.77
C SER A 146 6.51 -11.94 3.34
N TYR A 147 6.30 -11.05 2.36
CA TYR A 147 6.32 -11.42 0.93
C TYR A 147 7.72 -11.73 0.40
N LYS A 148 8.77 -11.37 1.14
CA LYS A 148 10.18 -11.48 0.74
C LYS A 148 10.59 -12.83 0.19
N ALA A 149 10.21 -13.92 0.86
CA ALA A 149 10.61 -15.26 0.43
C ALA A 149 9.94 -15.65 -0.90
N LYS A 150 8.66 -15.29 -1.07
CA LYS A 150 7.91 -15.55 -2.30
C LYS A 150 8.44 -14.72 -3.46
N ASP A 151 8.73 -13.45 -3.21
CA ASP A 151 9.27 -12.55 -4.24
C ASP A 151 10.66 -12.96 -4.69
N LEU A 152 11.52 -13.39 -3.75
CA LEU A 152 12.84 -13.97 -4.09
C LEU A 152 12.73 -15.22 -4.98
N GLU A 153 11.80 -16.11 -4.69
CA GLU A 153 11.60 -17.31 -5.53
C GLU A 153 11.07 -16.93 -6.92
N SER A 154 10.10 -16.04 -6.99
CA SER A 154 9.58 -15.52 -8.26
C SER A 154 10.68 -14.81 -9.07
N ALA A 155 11.48 -13.96 -8.43
CA ALA A 155 12.61 -13.27 -9.06
C ALA A 155 13.65 -14.25 -9.62
N ARG A 156 14.00 -15.30 -8.87
CA ARG A 156 14.91 -16.35 -9.37
C ARG A 156 14.44 -17.00 -10.64
N GLN A 157 13.12 -17.25 -10.77
CA GLN A 157 12.54 -17.84 -11.97
C GLN A 157 12.56 -16.88 -13.15
N ILE A 158 12.28 -15.59 -12.93
CA ILE A 158 12.24 -14.57 -13.97
C ILE A 158 13.67 -14.25 -14.45
N LEU A 159 14.56 -13.90 -13.52
CA LEU A 159 15.91 -13.45 -13.85
C LEU A 159 16.78 -14.57 -14.44
N LYS A 160 16.59 -15.83 -14.02
CA LYS A 160 17.27 -16.97 -14.68
C LYS A 160 16.88 -17.17 -16.13
N LYS A 161 15.64 -16.83 -16.52
CA LYS A 161 15.20 -16.91 -17.91
C LYS A 161 15.78 -15.81 -18.79
N GLN A 162 16.20 -14.69 -18.21
CA GLN A 162 16.84 -13.59 -18.94
C GLN A 162 18.34 -13.84 -19.18
N LEU A 163 18.96 -14.74 -18.40
CA LEU A 163 20.38 -15.09 -18.52
C LEU A 163 20.64 -16.26 -19.47
N ASN A 164 19.61 -16.98 -19.91
CA ASN A 164 19.68 -18.08 -20.89
C ASN A 164 19.17 -17.64 -22.26
#